data_f90429aed38bbc517f7e45f495ccfa69
#
_entry.id   f90429aed38bbc517f7e45f495ccfa69
#
_cell.length_a   1.000
_cell.length_b   1.000
_cell.length_c   1.000
_cell.angle_alpha   90.00
_cell.angle_beta   90.00
_cell.angle_gamma   90.00
#
_symmetry.space_group_name_H-M   'P 1'
#
loop_
_entity.id
_entity.type
_entity.pdbx_description
1 polymer ?
#
loop_
_entity_poly.entity_id
_entity_poly.type
_entity_poly.pdbx_seq_one_letter_code
_entity_poly.pdbx_strand_id
1 'polypeptide(L)'
;MRSTVTFELKGRLNTPGFRPFVWKMAAESRLGGWVAETPDGATLRLVGEDGAIGEFIRSLPVRLPRTFHLTAIRLIQKIPAPPLSPEGEVPFKLLGPSLHITGIEADKAPCPDCIRKMLDPESRFYHYPFVSCKNCGPRYSIATMAPFNRKNSAFMAFPPCKLCSGEANTEADGNPNQTCPFCGPSALLMNPSGDIADSYSPLETACDKLQQGGIISVKTYDGFITLCDALNSDAVAELRRRKAVCGKPVSIMVRDLEVARQYCHCSELEAQALASSAAPGELNLKNMTLGSYTV
;
A
#
# COMPACT_ATOMS: atom_id res chain seq x y z
N MET A 1 -2.66 -36.22 19.46
CA MET A 1 -2.20 -36.98 18.29
C MET A 1 -1.54 -35.98 17.34
N ARG A 2 -0.41 -36.35 16.69
CA ARG A 2 0.24 -35.45 15.71
C ARG A 2 -0.19 -35.81 14.31
N SER A 3 -0.51 -34.74 13.54
CA SER A 3 -0.97 -34.89 12.17
C SER A 3 -0.27 -33.90 11.24
N THR A 4 -0.27 -34.24 9.97
CA THR A 4 -0.02 -33.31 8.86
C THR A 4 -1.36 -33.03 8.19
N VAL A 5 -1.74 -31.76 8.17
CA VAL A 5 -3.03 -31.33 7.63
C VAL A 5 -2.82 -30.28 6.57
N THR A 6 -3.47 -30.46 5.43
CA THR A 6 -3.42 -29.52 4.31
C THR A 6 -4.78 -28.86 4.12
N PHE A 7 -4.79 -27.54 4.06
CA PHE A 7 -5.97 -26.72 3.84
C PHE A 7 -5.85 -25.92 2.54
N GLU A 8 -6.96 -25.73 1.86
CA GLU A 8 -7.15 -24.71 0.84
C GLU A 8 -7.80 -23.48 1.49
N LEU A 9 -7.17 -22.35 1.36
CA LEU A 9 -7.68 -21.06 1.83
C LEU A 9 -8.14 -20.28 0.61
N LYS A 10 -9.42 -19.93 0.53
CA LYS A 10 -9.96 -19.12 -0.57
C LYS A 10 -10.16 -17.68 -0.16
N GLY A 11 -9.89 -16.78 -1.08
CA GLY A 11 -10.09 -15.36 -0.85
C GLY A 11 -8.95 -14.49 -1.39
N ARG A 12 -9.03 -13.20 -1.14
CA ARG A 12 -7.96 -12.26 -1.53
C ARG A 12 -6.82 -12.33 -0.51
N LEU A 13 -5.93 -13.31 -0.68
CA LEU A 13 -4.80 -13.61 0.21
C LEU A 13 -3.44 -13.38 -0.47
N ASN A 14 -3.43 -13.09 -1.77
CA ASN A 14 -2.23 -12.95 -2.60
C ASN A 14 -1.60 -11.56 -2.48
N THR A 15 -1.64 -10.98 -1.30
CA THR A 15 -1.09 -9.66 -1.02
C THR A 15 0.18 -9.77 -0.18
N PRO A 16 1.13 -8.83 -0.34
CA PRO A 16 2.31 -8.78 0.51
C PRO A 16 1.92 -8.82 1.99
N GLY A 17 2.57 -9.70 2.76
CA GLY A 17 2.34 -9.82 4.19
C GLY A 17 1.44 -10.98 4.63
N PHE A 18 0.67 -11.63 3.74
CA PHE A 18 -0.14 -12.81 4.12
C PHE A 18 0.73 -13.99 4.57
N ARG A 19 1.68 -14.41 3.74
CA ARG A 19 2.58 -15.53 4.07
C ARG A 19 3.41 -15.26 5.34
N PRO A 20 4.05 -14.08 5.51
CA PRO A 20 4.71 -13.70 6.75
C PRO A 20 3.77 -13.72 7.97
N PHE A 21 2.54 -13.27 7.83
CA PHE A 21 1.55 -13.33 8.91
C PHE A 21 1.24 -14.78 9.32
N VAL A 22 1.00 -15.66 8.34
CA VAL A 22 0.74 -17.10 8.59
C VAL A 22 1.97 -17.76 9.22
N TRP A 23 3.16 -17.43 8.74
CA TRP A 23 4.43 -17.91 9.32
C TRP A 23 4.56 -17.54 10.80
N LYS A 24 4.31 -16.27 11.13
CA LYS A 24 4.36 -15.79 12.52
C LYS A 24 3.36 -16.53 13.41
N MET A 25 2.13 -16.69 12.94
CA MET A 25 1.10 -17.46 13.66
C MET A 25 1.52 -18.92 13.87
N ALA A 26 2.11 -19.54 12.85
CA ALA A 26 2.57 -20.94 12.94
C ALA A 26 3.73 -21.06 13.95
N ALA A 27 4.66 -20.14 13.98
CA ALA A 27 5.74 -20.08 14.95
C ALA A 27 5.21 -19.92 16.39
N GLU A 28 4.26 -19.01 16.61
CA GLU A 28 3.61 -18.81 17.92
C GLU A 28 2.88 -20.08 18.40
N SER A 29 2.31 -20.84 17.48
CA SER A 29 1.58 -22.08 17.75
C SER A 29 2.48 -23.32 17.76
N ARG A 30 3.79 -23.17 17.55
CA ARG A 30 4.77 -24.27 17.42
C ARG A 30 4.36 -25.31 16.38
N LEU A 31 3.87 -24.83 15.24
CA LEU A 31 3.47 -25.66 14.10
C LEU A 31 4.50 -25.59 13.00
N GLY A 32 4.89 -26.74 12.46
CA GLY A 32 5.68 -26.85 11.25
C GLY A 32 4.82 -26.87 9.99
N GLY A 33 5.47 -26.89 8.83
CA GLY A 33 4.78 -27.02 7.54
C GLY A 33 5.17 -25.96 6.53
N TRP A 34 4.19 -25.47 5.76
CA TRP A 34 4.44 -24.44 4.77
C TRP A 34 3.14 -23.76 4.31
N VAL A 35 3.28 -22.58 3.76
CA VAL A 35 2.22 -21.86 3.05
C VAL A 35 2.69 -21.48 1.65
N ALA A 36 1.82 -21.67 0.65
CA ALA A 36 2.04 -21.29 -0.74
C ALA A 36 0.82 -20.52 -1.26
N GLU A 37 1.06 -19.46 -2.02
CA GLU A 37 -0.01 -18.72 -2.70
C GLU A 37 -0.55 -19.52 -3.88
N THR A 38 -1.86 -19.41 -4.12
CA THR A 38 -2.56 -19.95 -5.29
C THR A 38 -3.35 -18.81 -5.97
N PRO A 39 -3.82 -18.95 -7.21
CA PRO A 39 -4.57 -17.90 -7.89
C PRO A 39 -5.77 -17.38 -7.09
N ASP A 40 -6.46 -18.28 -6.39
CA ASP A 40 -7.71 -18.00 -5.65
C ASP A 40 -7.51 -17.86 -4.14
N GLY A 41 -6.25 -17.81 -3.66
CA GLY A 41 -5.97 -17.73 -2.24
C GLY A 41 -4.63 -18.33 -1.83
N ALA A 42 -4.62 -19.39 -1.02
CA ALA A 42 -3.40 -20.06 -0.58
C ALA A 42 -3.62 -21.54 -0.23
N THR A 43 -2.57 -22.34 -0.37
CA THR A 43 -2.51 -23.68 0.24
C THR A 43 -1.67 -23.62 1.49
N LEU A 44 -2.21 -24.11 2.60
CA LEU A 44 -1.58 -24.16 3.90
C LEU A 44 -1.40 -25.60 4.36
N ARG A 45 -0.17 -26.00 4.65
CA ARG A 45 0.12 -27.29 5.26
C ARG A 45 0.66 -27.10 6.66
N LEU A 46 0.01 -27.70 7.64
CA LEU A 46 0.40 -27.65 9.05
C LEU A 46 0.82 -29.02 9.53
N VAL A 47 1.86 -29.08 10.36
CA VAL A 47 2.39 -30.27 10.99
C VAL A 47 2.52 -30.03 12.48
N GLY A 48 1.83 -30.79 13.30
CA GLY A 48 1.88 -30.62 14.75
C GLY A 48 0.79 -31.40 15.48
N GLU A 49 0.54 -31.01 16.72
CA GLU A 49 -0.54 -31.56 17.55
C GLU A 49 -1.91 -31.17 16.98
N ASP A 50 -2.86 -32.11 16.94
CA ASP A 50 -4.21 -31.88 16.43
C ASP A 50 -4.92 -30.71 17.11
N GLY A 51 -4.73 -30.53 18.40
CA GLY A 51 -5.29 -29.45 19.18
C GLY A 51 -4.75 -28.08 18.72
N ALA A 52 -3.43 -27.98 18.55
CA ALA A 52 -2.77 -26.75 18.09
C ALA A 52 -3.16 -26.40 16.65
N ILE A 53 -3.27 -27.40 15.75
CA ILE A 53 -3.75 -27.19 14.38
C ILE A 53 -5.21 -26.67 14.39
N GLY A 54 -6.07 -27.28 15.22
CA GLY A 54 -7.46 -26.87 15.35
C GLY A 54 -7.61 -25.45 15.89
N GLU A 55 -6.81 -25.06 16.87
CA GLU A 55 -6.79 -23.70 17.41
C GLU A 55 -6.27 -22.68 16.39
N PHE A 56 -5.20 -23.02 15.70
CA PHE A 56 -4.67 -22.19 14.62
C PHE A 56 -5.75 -21.85 13.57
N ILE A 57 -6.44 -22.87 13.07
CA ILE A 57 -7.46 -22.70 12.03
C ILE A 57 -8.67 -21.89 12.51
N ARG A 58 -9.10 -22.09 13.78
CA ARG A 58 -10.18 -21.28 14.36
C ARG A 58 -9.78 -19.83 14.58
N SER A 59 -8.55 -19.58 14.98
CA SER A 59 -8.04 -18.23 15.24
C SER A 59 -7.64 -17.46 13.98
N LEU A 60 -7.32 -18.16 12.89
CA LEU A 60 -6.86 -17.53 11.64
C LEU A 60 -7.83 -16.46 11.11
N PRO A 61 -9.14 -16.70 10.94
CA PRO A 61 -10.07 -15.68 10.45
C PRO A 61 -10.20 -14.46 11.37
N VAL A 62 -10.09 -14.69 12.70
CA VAL A 62 -10.24 -13.64 13.72
C VAL A 62 -9.01 -12.75 13.79
N ARG A 63 -7.83 -13.35 13.67
CA ARG A 63 -6.54 -12.65 13.76
C ARG A 63 -6.08 -12.03 12.44
N LEU A 64 -6.71 -12.42 11.33
CA LEU A 64 -6.32 -11.97 10.01
C LEU A 64 -6.52 -10.46 9.88
N PRO A 65 -5.50 -9.69 9.48
CA PRO A 65 -5.65 -8.26 9.22
C PRO A 65 -6.74 -7.97 8.19
N ARG A 66 -7.47 -6.85 8.36
CA ARG A 66 -8.57 -6.46 7.47
C ARG A 66 -8.19 -6.25 6.00
N THR A 67 -6.91 -6.17 5.72
CA THR A 67 -6.37 -6.09 4.35
C THR A 67 -6.52 -7.38 3.56
N PHE A 68 -6.75 -8.51 4.25
CA PHE A 68 -6.96 -9.81 3.64
C PHE A 68 -8.42 -10.21 3.73
N HIS A 69 -8.94 -10.82 2.69
CA HIS A 69 -10.30 -11.35 2.64
C HIS A 69 -10.27 -12.85 2.50
N LEU A 70 -10.42 -13.55 3.61
CA LEU A 70 -10.58 -15.00 3.67
C LEU A 70 -12.08 -15.32 3.54
N THR A 71 -12.47 -16.03 2.49
CA THR A 71 -13.86 -16.39 2.21
C THR A 71 -14.20 -17.83 2.59
N ALA A 72 -13.21 -18.74 2.53
CA ALA A 72 -13.40 -20.12 2.90
C ALA A 72 -12.10 -20.80 3.34
N ILE A 73 -12.22 -21.75 4.25
CA ILE A 73 -11.15 -22.69 4.64
C ILE A 73 -11.69 -24.10 4.35
N ARG A 74 -11.00 -24.83 3.51
CA ARG A 74 -11.37 -26.18 3.14
C ARG A 74 -10.27 -27.16 3.53
N LEU A 75 -10.63 -28.21 4.25
CA LEU A 75 -9.74 -29.33 4.52
C LEU A 75 -9.54 -30.14 3.23
N ILE A 76 -8.30 -30.29 2.79
CA ILE A 76 -7.93 -31.07 1.62
C ILE A 76 -7.50 -32.48 2.05
N GLN A 77 -6.62 -32.56 3.06
CA GLN A 77 -6.02 -33.81 3.47
C GLN A 77 -5.63 -33.77 4.94
N LYS A 78 -5.81 -34.90 5.63
CA LYS A 78 -5.25 -35.13 6.94
C LYS A 78 -4.58 -36.53 6.96
N ILE A 79 -3.31 -36.56 7.31
CA ILE A 79 -2.53 -37.80 7.45
C ILE A 79 -1.75 -37.77 8.76
N PRO A 80 -1.36 -38.93 9.33
CA PRO A 80 -0.45 -38.95 10.47
C PRO A 80 0.83 -38.15 10.18
N ALA A 81 1.33 -37.42 11.17
CA ALA A 81 2.61 -36.73 11.02
C ALA A 81 3.76 -37.74 11.02
N PRO A 82 4.85 -37.47 10.26
CA PRO A 82 6.06 -38.25 10.36
C PRO A 82 6.62 -38.19 11.79
N PRO A 83 7.39 -39.19 12.22
CA PRO A 83 8.13 -39.13 13.47
C PRO A 83 8.98 -37.87 13.53
N LEU A 84 9.20 -37.34 14.75
CA LEU A 84 10.15 -36.25 14.93
C LEU A 84 11.53 -36.71 14.50
N SER A 85 12.19 -35.91 13.66
CA SER A 85 13.60 -36.15 13.37
C SER A 85 14.43 -35.84 14.62
N PRO A 86 15.66 -36.40 14.73
CA PRO A 86 16.56 -36.10 15.85
C PRO A 86 16.89 -34.59 15.97
N GLU A 87 16.67 -33.86 14.93
CA GLU A 87 16.93 -32.40 14.83
C GLU A 87 15.78 -31.52 15.34
N GLY A 88 14.65 -32.10 15.77
CA GLY A 88 13.53 -31.40 16.39
C GLY A 88 12.31 -31.17 15.47
N GLU A 89 11.61 -30.09 15.71
CA GLU A 89 10.34 -29.78 15.04
C GLU A 89 10.56 -29.44 13.54
N VAL A 90 9.58 -29.83 12.72
CA VAL A 90 9.57 -29.49 11.29
C VAL A 90 9.47 -27.96 11.16
N PRO A 91 10.43 -27.29 10.50
CA PRO A 91 10.36 -25.84 10.34
C PRO A 91 9.15 -25.45 9.48
N PHE A 92 8.57 -24.29 9.77
CA PHE A 92 7.55 -23.72 8.90
C PHE A 92 8.22 -22.94 7.76
N LYS A 93 7.88 -23.24 6.51
CA LYS A 93 8.49 -22.65 5.32
C LYS A 93 7.49 -21.79 4.56
N LEU A 94 7.99 -20.69 4.00
CA LEU A 94 7.29 -19.92 2.98
C LEU A 94 7.70 -20.47 1.62
N LEU A 95 6.77 -21.13 0.94
CA LEU A 95 7.04 -21.56 -0.43
C LEU A 95 6.91 -20.36 -1.36
N GLY A 96 7.78 -20.28 -2.36
CA GLY A 96 7.76 -19.24 -3.37
C GLY A 96 6.37 -19.12 -4.04
N PRO A 97 6.09 -18.02 -4.73
CA PRO A 97 4.84 -17.88 -5.46
C PRO A 97 4.72 -19.07 -6.41
N SER A 98 3.54 -19.69 -6.42
CA SER A 98 3.23 -20.64 -7.49
C SER A 98 3.36 -19.88 -8.82
N LEU A 99 3.75 -20.54 -9.89
CA LEU A 99 3.88 -19.97 -11.23
C LEU A 99 2.56 -19.37 -11.78
N HIS A 100 1.49 -19.47 -11.02
CA HIS A 100 0.21 -18.85 -11.36
C HIS A 100 0.28 -17.37 -11.10
N ILE A 101 0.21 -16.60 -12.16
CA ILE A 101 0.18 -15.14 -12.14
C ILE A 101 -1.10 -14.71 -11.44
N THR A 102 -0.96 -14.27 -10.20
CA THR A 102 -2.03 -13.56 -9.51
C THR A 102 -2.04 -12.12 -9.97
N GLY A 103 -3.21 -11.52 -10.10
CA GLY A 103 -3.32 -10.12 -10.47
C GLY A 103 -2.53 -9.22 -9.51
N ILE A 104 -2.07 -8.09 -10.03
CA ILE A 104 -1.45 -7.06 -9.20
C ILE A 104 -2.56 -6.26 -8.52
N GLU A 105 -2.45 -6.04 -7.22
CA GLU A 105 -3.41 -5.21 -6.49
C GLU A 105 -3.39 -3.76 -6.96
N ALA A 106 -4.53 -3.09 -6.83
CA ALA A 106 -4.61 -1.65 -7.00
C ALA A 106 -3.73 -0.91 -5.97
N ASP A 107 -3.33 0.29 -6.30
CA ASP A 107 -2.65 1.19 -5.38
C ASP A 107 -3.53 1.49 -4.17
N LYS A 108 -2.89 1.76 -3.04
CA LYS A 108 -3.58 2.07 -1.78
C LYS A 108 -3.10 3.40 -1.25
N ALA A 109 -4.02 4.19 -0.75
CA ALA A 109 -3.70 5.44 -0.05
C ALA A 109 -2.74 5.19 1.12
N PRO A 110 -1.90 6.17 1.47
CA PRO A 110 -1.05 6.10 2.66
C PRO A 110 -1.88 5.82 3.92
N CYS A 111 -1.44 4.85 4.71
CA CYS A 111 -2.12 4.54 5.97
C CYS A 111 -1.76 5.58 7.06
N PRO A 112 -2.57 5.69 8.13
CA PRO A 112 -2.32 6.66 9.20
C PRO A 112 -0.92 6.56 9.83
N ASP A 113 -0.36 5.36 9.93
CA ASP A 113 1.00 5.16 10.48
C ASP A 113 2.07 5.71 9.55
N CYS A 114 1.93 5.55 8.24
CA CYS A 114 2.86 6.13 7.27
C CYS A 114 2.74 7.65 7.21
N ILE A 115 1.51 8.19 7.31
CA ILE A 115 1.28 9.64 7.39
C ILE A 115 1.94 10.19 8.65
N ARG A 116 1.77 9.53 9.80
CA ARG A 116 2.40 9.95 11.06
C ARG A 116 3.92 9.97 10.94
N LYS A 117 4.54 8.92 10.38
CA LYS A 117 5.99 8.88 10.14
C LYS A 117 6.48 10.01 9.23
N MET A 118 5.68 10.41 8.25
CA MET A 118 6.03 11.50 7.32
C MET A 118 5.92 12.88 7.96
N LEU A 119 5.04 13.04 8.94
CA LEU A 119 4.79 14.32 9.63
C LEU A 119 5.53 14.47 10.94
N ASP A 120 6.13 13.42 11.49
CA ASP A 120 6.87 13.43 12.72
C ASP A 120 8.32 13.94 12.50
N PRO A 121 8.72 15.09 13.08
CA PRO A 121 10.06 15.64 12.93
C PRO A 121 11.18 14.71 13.42
N GLU A 122 10.91 13.83 14.39
CA GLU A 122 11.88 12.86 14.91
C GLU A 122 12.01 11.61 14.02
N SER A 123 11.12 11.48 13.06
CA SER A 123 11.12 10.34 12.14
C SER A 123 12.17 10.51 11.04
N ARG A 124 12.93 9.47 10.75
CA ARG A 124 13.80 9.45 9.56
C ARG A 124 13.05 9.57 8.22
N PHE A 125 11.73 9.50 8.23
CA PHE A 125 10.85 9.69 7.08
C PHE A 125 10.19 11.08 7.04
N TYR A 126 10.62 11.98 7.92
CA TYR A 126 10.08 13.33 7.96
C TYR A 126 10.15 13.99 6.59
N HIS A 127 9.01 14.53 6.13
CA HIS A 127 8.84 15.12 4.79
C HIS A 127 9.24 14.21 3.60
N TYR A 128 9.31 12.88 3.81
CA TYR A 128 9.59 11.94 2.74
C TYR A 128 8.29 11.43 2.09
N PRO A 129 7.94 11.89 0.87
CA PRO A 129 6.61 11.63 0.28
C PRO A 129 6.45 10.19 -0.24
N PHE A 130 7.53 9.40 -0.31
CA PHE A 130 7.50 8.03 -0.82
C PHE A 130 7.44 6.97 0.28
N VAL A 131 7.12 7.39 1.52
CA VAL A 131 6.95 6.45 2.63
C VAL A 131 5.76 5.53 2.36
N SER A 132 5.96 4.24 2.54
CA SER A 132 4.92 3.22 2.40
C SER A 132 5.23 2.02 3.28
N CYS A 133 4.23 1.19 3.52
CA CYS A 133 4.39 -0.07 4.25
C CYS A 133 3.70 -1.23 3.53
N LYS A 134 3.75 -2.42 4.10
CA LYS A 134 3.07 -3.59 3.52
C LYS A 134 1.55 -3.41 3.31
N ASN A 135 0.93 -2.47 4.02
CA ASN A 135 -0.53 -2.25 4.00
C ASN A 135 -0.96 -1.12 3.05
N CYS A 136 -0.04 -0.25 2.60
CA CYS A 136 -0.37 0.94 1.81
C CYS A 136 0.68 1.24 0.73
N GLY A 137 0.42 2.27 -0.06
CA GLY A 137 1.31 2.74 -1.10
C GLY A 137 1.07 2.10 -2.47
N PRO A 138 1.90 2.43 -3.45
CA PRO A 138 1.73 2.00 -4.82
C PRO A 138 1.96 0.50 -4.99
N ARG A 139 1.22 -0.10 -5.92
CA ARG A 139 1.30 -1.51 -6.34
C ARG A 139 1.24 -1.59 -7.86
N TYR A 140 0.05 -1.38 -8.42
CA TYR A 140 -0.20 -1.48 -9.86
C TYR A 140 0.60 -0.44 -10.64
N SER A 141 0.61 0.82 -10.20
CA SER A 141 1.26 1.92 -10.92
C SER A 141 2.78 1.79 -11.02
N ILE A 142 3.41 0.98 -10.14
CA ILE A 142 4.86 0.77 -10.15
C ILE A 142 5.28 -0.64 -10.58
N ALA A 143 4.33 -1.55 -10.76
CA ALA A 143 4.61 -2.92 -11.18
C ALA A 143 5.07 -2.97 -12.63
N THR A 144 6.10 -3.75 -12.91
CA THR A 144 6.57 -4.03 -14.27
C THR A 144 6.08 -5.39 -14.76
N MET A 145 5.83 -6.32 -13.86
CA MET A 145 5.27 -7.64 -14.13
C MET A 145 4.71 -8.27 -12.84
N ALA A 146 3.90 -9.31 -12.99
CA ALA A 146 3.46 -10.15 -11.88
C ALA A 146 4.45 -11.31 -11.63
N PRO A 147 4.55 -11.82 -10.39
CA PRO A 147 3.90 -11.33 -9.17
C PRO A 147 4.54 -10.04 -8.66
N PHE A 148 3.77 -9.22 -7.93
CA PHE A 148 4.27 -7.97 -7.37
C PHE A 148 5.33 -8.22 -6.28
N ASN A 149 6.54 -7.76 -6.55
CA ASN A 149 7.65 -7.75 -5.61
C ASN A 149 8.65 -6.67 -6.04
N ARG A 150 9.72 -6.43 -5.26
CA ARG A 150 10.71 -5.40 -5.58
C ARG A 150 11.37 -5.58 -6.95
N LYS A 151 11.74 -6.81 -7.31
CA LYS A 151 12.40 -7.11 -8.60
C LYS A 151 11.49 -6.86 -9.80
N ASN A 152 10.19 -7.02 -9.60
CA ASN A 152 9.14 -6.83 -10.60
C ASN A 152 8.45 -5.47 -10.46
N SER A 153 9.15 -4.46 -9.98
CA SER A 153 8.63 -3.10 -9.83
C SER A 153 9.69 -2.05 -10.14
N ALA A 154 9.27 -0.81 -10.35
CA ALA A 154 10.16 0.34 -10.53
C ALA A 154 11.12 0.52 -9.34
N PHE A 155 10.79 0.00 -8.16
CA PHE A 155 11.65 0.05 -6.97
C PHE A 155 12.87 -0.88 -7.04
N MET A 156 12.98 -1.70 -8.06
CA MET A 156 14.23 -2.43 -8.37
C MET A 156 15.43 -1.48 -8.56
N ALA A 157 15.17 -0.28 -9.07
CA ALA A 157 16.21 0.74 -9.27
C ALA A 157 16.75 1.36 -7.96
N PHE A 158 16.09 1.11 -6.81
CA PHE A 158 16.43 1.68 -5.52
C PHE A 158 16.81 0.59 -4.50
N PRO A 159 18.06 0.08 -4.52
CA PRO A 159 18.50 -0.95 -3.59
C PRO A 159 18.40 -0.43 -2.14
N PRO A 160 17.84 -1.20 -1.20
CA PRO A 160 17.65 -0.73 0.17
C PRO A 160 19.01 -0.56 0.88
N CYS A 161 19.13 0.53 1.65
CA CYS A 161 20.28 0.72 2.55
C CYS A 161 20.24 -0.27 3.72
N LYS A 162 21.32 -0.33 4.53
CA LYS A 162 21.43 -1.26 5.67
C LYS A 162 20.25 -1.16 6.65
N LEU A 163 19.76 0.06 6.94
CA LEU A 163 18.62 0.26 7.84
C LEU A 163 17.33 -0.30 7.22
N CYS A 164 17.07 0.05 5.96
CA CYS A 164 15.89 -0.46 5.26
C CYS A 164 15.94 -1.98 5.04
N SER A 165 17.13 -2.54 4.78
CA SER A 165 17.33 -4.00 4.66
C SER A 165 17.11 -4.70 6.00
N GLY A 166 17.53 -4.12 7.11
CA GLY A 166 17.33 -4.67 8.45
C GLY A 166 15.84 -4.77 8.79
N GLU A 167 15.07 -3.76 8.43
CA GLU A 167 13.61 -3.75 8.62
C GLU A 167 12.86 -4.65 7.62
N ALA A 168 13.38 -4.79 6.40
CA ALA A 168 12.78 -5.64 5.36
C ALA A 168 13.18 -7.12 5.48
N ASN A 169 14.30 -7.43 6.13
CA ASN A 169 14.83 -8.79 6.26
C ASN A 169 14.15 -9.63 7.34
N THR A 170 13.26 -9.09 8.12
CA THR A 170 12.28 -9.94 8.77
C THR A 170 11.33 -10.41 7.67
N GLU A 171 11.41 -11.67 7.25
CA GLU A 171 10.45 -12.32 6.34
C GLU A 171 8.99 -12.02 6.74
N ALA A 172 8.80 -11.60 7.99
CA ALA A 172 7.55 -11.17 8.57
C ALA A 172 7.03 -9.80 8.09
N ASP A 173 7.90 -8.89 7.62
CA ASP A 173 7.49 -7.50 7.33
C ASP A 173 7.55 -7.11 5.85
N GLY A 174 7.90 -8.05 4.97
CA GLY A 174 8.09 -7.94 3.53
C GLY A 174 7.38 -6.80 2.80
N ASN A 175 7.83 -5.55 3.02
CA ASN A 175 7.40 -4.43 2.20
C ASN A 175 8.31 -4.32 0.97
N PRO A 176 7.84 -4.68 -0.23
CA PRO A 176 8.66 -4.62 -1.42
C PRO A 176 9.11 -3.20 -1.79
N ASN A 177 8.42 -2.19 -1.26
CA ASN A 177 8.68 -0.76 -1.53
C ASN A 177 9.43 -0.07 -0.39
N GLN A 178 9.99 -0.81 0.56
CA GLN A 178 10.71 -0.20 1.68
C GLN A 178 11.90 0.62 1.21
N THR A 179 11.81 1.95 1.36
CA THR A 179 12.86 2.92 1.05
C THR A 179 12.82 4.05 2.07
N CYS A 180 13.87 4.86 2.11
CA CYS A 180 13.95 6.07 2.90
C CYS A 180 14.62 7.18 2.08
N PRO A 181 14.74 8.41 2.58
CA PRO A 181 15.37 9.53 1.85
C PRO A 181 16.76 9.22 1.28
N PHE A 182 17.51 8.27 1.92
CA PHE A 182 18.87 7.92 1.50
C PHE A 182 18.92 6.89 0.37
N CYS A 183 17.95 5.98 0.29
CA CYS A 183 18.02 4.86 -0.66
C CYS A 183 16.83 4.79 -1.61
N GLY A 184 15.87 5.66 -1.49
CA GLY A 184 14.67 5.67 -2.32
C GLY A 184 14.64 6.81 -3.32
N PRO A 185 13.52 6.94 -4.04
CA PRO A 185 13.32 8.06 -4.95
C PRO A 185 13.35 9.39 -4.18
N SER A 186 13.72 10.45 -4.88
CA SER A 186 13.69 11.83 -4.38
C SER A 186 12.83 12.71 -5.26
N ALA A 187 12.27 13.78 -4.68
CA ALA A 187 11.62 14.82 -5.45
C ALA A 187 12.67 15.74 -6.05
N LEU A 188 12.46 16.17 -7.30
CA LEU A 188 13.28 17.15 -7.99
C LEU A 188 12.37 18.28 -8.51
N LEU A 189 12.82 19.52 -8.37
CA LEU A 189 12.16 20.65 -8.98
C LEU A 189 12.86 20.97 -10.31
N MET A 190 12.08 21.11 -11.37
CA MET A 190 12.59 21.45 -12.70
C MET A 190 12.01 22.79 -13.17
N ASN A 191 12.81 23.55 -13.86
CA ASN A 191 12.38 24.75 -14.56
C ASN A 191 11.59 24.38 -15.84
N PRO A 192 10.84 25.33 -16.44
CA PRO A 192 10.16 25.09 -17.71
C PRO A 192 11.08 24.69 -18.86
N SER A 193 12.37 25.03 -18.80
CA SER A 193 13.40 24.61 -19.76
C SER A 193 13.81 23.14 -19.61
N GLY A 194 13.41 22.48 -18.50
CA GLY A 194 13.79 21.10 -18.21
C GLY A 194 15.04 20.96 -17.33
N ASP A 195 15.66 22.07 -16.93
CA ASP A 195 16.82 22.04 -16.03
C ASP A 195 16.40 21.85 -14.58
N ILE A 196 17.22 21.15 -13.81
CA ILE A 196 17.00 21.00 -12.37
C ILE A 196 17.22 22.36 -11.70
N ALA A 197 16.18 22.84 -11.02
CA ALA A 197 16.28 24.05 -10.23
C ALA A 197 17.08 23.75 -8.94
N ASP A 198 18.03 24.62 -8.65
CA ASP A 198 18.76 24.54 -7.38
C ASP A 198 17.80 24.88 -6.23
N SER A 199 17.46 23.85 -5.46
CA SER A 199 16.55 23.97 -4.32
C SER A 199 16.91 22.93 -3.27
N TYR A 200 17.16 23.37 -2.04
CA TYR A 200 17.37 22.50 -0.89
C TYR A 200 16.11 21.70 -0.51
N SER A 201 14.93 22.27 -0.77
CA SER A 201 13.64 21.66 -0.48
C SER A 201 12.69 21.84 -1.67
N PRO A 202 12.71 20.93 -2.64
CA PRO A 202 11.82 20.98 -3.81
C PRO A 202 10.35 21.09 -3.47
N LEU A 203 9.89 20.41 -2.41
CA LEU A 203 8.49 20.41 -1.99
C LEU A 203 8.08 21.75 -1.40
N GLU A 204 8.88 22.33 -0.51
CA GLU A 204 8.60 23.66 0.07
C GLU A 204 8.61 24.72 -1.00
N THR A 205 9.62 24.72 -1.88
CA THR A 205 9.67 25.68 -3.01
C THR A 205 8.46 25.53 -3.93
N ALA A 206 7.95 24.30 -4.12
CA ALA A 206 6.73 24.07 -4.88
C ALA A 206 5.50 24.65 -4.15
N CYS A 207 5.40 24.47 -2.84
CA CYS A 207 4.32 25.06 -2.03
C CYS A 207 4.35 26.60 -2.10
N ASP A 208 5.51 27.22 -1.95
CA ASP A 208 5.66 28.68 -2.05
C ASP A 208 5.20 29.20 -3.43
N LYS A 209 5.56 28.50 -4.49
CA LYS A 209 5.11 28.86 -5.84
C LYS A 209 3.59 28.74 -5.99
N LEU A 210 2.95 27.72 -5.42
CA LEU A 210 1.49 27.60 -5.44
C LEU A 210 0.83 28.74 -4.65
N GLN A 211 1.33 29.09 -3.46
CA GLN A 211 0.82 30.20 -2.65
C GLN A 211 0.94 31.56 -3.36
N GLN A 212 1.96 31.74 -4.21
CA GLN A 212 2.15 32.90 -5.05
C GLN A 212 1.25 32.92 -6.30
N GLY A 213 0.31 31.97 -6.42
CA GLY A 213 -0.58 31.87 -7.59
C GLY A 213 0.03 31.15 -8.79
N GLY A 214 1.17 30.47 -8.60
CA GLY A 214 1.81 29.71 -9.66
C GLY A 214 1.06 28.43 -10.00
N ILE A 215 1.35 27.87 -11.18
CA ILE A 215 0.86 26.57 -11.64
C ILE A 215 2.04 25.62 -11.73
N ILE A 216 1.92 24.45 -11.12
CA ILE A 216 2.96 23.43 -11.08
C ILE A 216 2.45 22.15 -11.73
N SER A 217 3.32 21.50 -12.52
CA SER A 217 3.10 20.15 -13.00
C SER A 217 3.93 19.17 -12.18
N VAL A 218 3.28 18.16 -11.58
CA VAL A 218 3.93 17.15 -10.75
C VAL A 218 3.87 15.80 -11.46
N LYS A 219 5.03 15.15 -11.62
CA LYS A 219 5.12 13.75 -12.05
C LYS A 219 4.92 12.84 -10.83
N THR A 220 3.84 12.10 -10.83
CA THR A 220 3.52 11.08 -9.81
C THR A 220 3.77 9.67 -10.34
N TYR A 221 3.45 8.64 -9.58
CA TYR A 221 3.57 7.23 -10.01
C TYR A 221 2.70 6.91 -11.22
N ASP A 222 1.49 7.48 -11.28
CA ASP A 222 0.45 7.20 -12.27
C ASP A 222 0.41 8.22 -13.42
N GLY A 223 1.20 9.28 -13.34
CA GLY A 223 1.25 10.26 -14.43
C GLY A 223 1.59 11.67 -13.99
N PHE A 224 1.20 12.64 -14.82
CA PHE A 224 1.36 14.06 -14.54
C PHE A 224 0.05 14.66 -14.05
N ILE A 225 0.10 15.34 -12.91
CA ILE A 225 -0.98 16.19 -12.41
C ILE A 225 -0.56 17.64 -12.46
N THR A 226 -1.51 18.55 -12.71
CA THR A 226 -1.26 19.98 -12.72
C THR A 226 -2.02 20.60 -11.55
N LEU A 227 -1.31 21.38 -10.75
CA LEU A 227 -1.79 21.95 -9.49
C LEU A 227 -1.76 23.48 -9.56
N CYS A 228 -2.75 24.12 -8.94
CA CYS A 228 -2.74 25.52 -8.55
C CYS A 228 -3.46 25.68 -7.22
N ASP A 229 -3.33 26.83 -6.58
CA ASP A 229 -4.12 27.17 -5.41
C ASP A 229 -5.60 27.30 -5.80
N ALA A 230 -6.46 26.45 -5.24
CA ALA A 230 -7.89 26.43 -5.53
C ALA A 230 -8.65 27.66 -4.98
N LEU A 231 -8.06 28.38 -4.03
CA LEU A 231 -8.62 29.61 -3.45
C LEU A 231 -8.22 30.87 -4.23
N ASN A 232 -7.26 30.75 -5.14
CA ASN A 232 -6.82 31.84 -6.01
C ASN A 232 -7.58 31.79 -7.35
N SER A 233 -8.55 32.70 -7.54
CA SER A 233 -9.41 32.73 -8.72
C SER A 233 -8.62 32.94 -10.03
N ASP A 234 -7.55 33.71 -9.99
CA ASP A 234 -6.73 34.00 -11.18
C ASP A 234 -5.91 32.76 -11.57
N ALA A 235 -5.33 32.07 -10.60
CA ALA A 235 -4.62 30.81 -10.82
C ALA A 235 -5.55 29.74 -11.40
N VAL A 236 -6.77 29.63 -10.89
CA VAL A 236 -7.79 28.68 -11.40
C VAL A 236 -8.21 29.05 -12.82
N ALA A 237 -8.45 30.35 -13.12
CA ALA A 237 -8.79 30.83 -14.47
C ALA A 237 -7.67 30.49 -15.44
N GLU A 238 -6.44 30.76 -15.08
CA GLU A 238 -5.27 30.49 -15.93
C GLU A 238 -5.07 28.95 -16.12
N LEU A 239 -5.26 28.13 -15.09
CA LEU A 239 -5.23 26.68 -15.23
C LEU A 239 -6.28 26.19 -16.24
N ARG A 240 -7.52 26.70 -16.14
CA ARG A 240 -8.61 26.37 -17.06
C ARG A 240 -8.30 26.76 -18.48
N ARG A 241 -7.72 27.96 -18.66
CA ARG A 241 -7.30 28.47 -19.99
C ARG A 241 -6.24 27.55 -20.60
N ARG A 242 -5.19 27.18 -19.84
CA ARG A 242 -4.09 26.32 -20.33
C ARG A 242 -4.57 24.92 -20.68
N LYS A 243 -5.47 24.35 -19.89
CA LYS A 243 -6.01 23.01 -20.14
C LYS A 243 -7.18 22.96 -21.11
N ALA A 244 -7.65 24.11 -21.61
CA ALA A 244 -8.84 24.24 -22.46
C ALA A 244 -10.09 23.53 -21.87
N VAL A 245 -10.25 23.54 -20.54
CA VAL A 245 -11.33 22.86 -19.80
C VAL A 245 -12.42 23.86 -19.35
N CYS A 246 -12.90 24.70 -20.25
CA CYS A 246 -13.98 25.62 -19.94
C CYS A 246 -15.24 24.88 -19.53
N GLY A 247 -15.82 25.25 -18.38
CA GLY A 247 -17.10 24.69 -17.89
C GLY A 247 -17.06 23.27 -17.32
N LYS A 248 -15.91 22.58 -17.36
CA LYS A 248 -15.79 21.24 -16.74
C LYS A 248 -15.36 21.35 -15.28
N PRO A 249 -15.82 20.44 -14.40
CA PRO A 249 -15.32 20.38 -13.03
C PRO A 249 -13.82 20.07 -13.00
N VAL A 250 -13.14 20.62 -12.00
CA VAL A 250 -11.72 20.38 -11.71
C VAL A 250 -11.64 19.79 -10.31
N SER A 251 -10.89 18.72 -10.16
CA SER A 251 -10.69 18.08 -8.85
C SER A 251 -9.95 19.01 -7.91
N ILE A 252 -10.33 19.02 -6.65
CA ILE A 252 -9.59 19.70 -5.58
C ILE A 252 -8.95 18.67 -4.65
N MET A 253 -7.79 18.99 -4.11
CA MET A 253 -7.13 18.22 -3.07
C MET A 253 -7.24 18.98 -1.75
N VAL A 254 -7.64 18.31 -0.71
CA VAL A 254 -7.75 18.86 0.64
C VAL A 254 -6.98 18.00 1.63
N ARG A 255 -6.57 18.59 2.76
CA ARG A 255 -5.74 17.93 3.76
C ARG A 255 -6.44 16.74 4.42
N ASP A 256 -7.73 16.89 4.72
CA ASP A 256 -8.52 15.91 5.45
C ASP A 256 -10.03 16.09 5.22
N LEU A 257 -10.85 15.19 5.78
CA LEU A 257 -12.30 15.23 5.66
C LEU A 257 -12.94 16.46 6.32
N GLU A 258 -12.32 17.00 7.35
CA GLU A 258 -12.80 18.17 8.04
C GLU A 258 -12.74 19.40 7.13
N VAL A 259 -11.62 19.54 6.44
CA VAL A 259 -11.46 20.57 5.39
C VAL A 259 -12.37 20.29 4.19
N ALA A 260 -12.53 19.04 3.77
CA ALA A 260 -13.45 18.68 2.69
C ALA A 260 -14.90 19.15 2.99
N ARG A 261 -15.36 18.94 4.21
CA ARG A 261 -16.72 19.35 4.67
C ARG A 261 -16.94 20.86 4.71
N GLN A 262 -15.87 21.67 4.70
CA GLN A 262 -15.99 23.13 4.60
C GLN A 262 -16.38 23.59 3.18
N TYR A 263 -15.98 22.82 2.17
CA TYR A 263 -16.19 23.15 0.77
C TYR A 263 -17.23 22.28 0.07
N CYS A 264 -17.54 21.11 0.63
CA CYS A 264 -18.38 20.10 0.00
C CYS A 264 -19.43 19.55 0.96
N HIS A 265 -20.62 19.25 0.43
CA HIS A 265 -21.56 18.39 1.15
C HIS A 265 -21.05 16.94 1.02
N CYS A 266 -20.71 16.35 2.16
CA CYS A 266 -20.15 15.00 2.24
C CYS A 266 -21.05 14.16 3.15
N SER A 267 -21.76 13.19 2.59
CA SER A 267 -22.52 12.20 3.35
C SER A 267 -21.56 11.28 4.11
N GLU A 268 -22.08 10.54 5.08
CA GLU A 268 -21.26 9.61 5.86
C GLU A 268 -20.67 8.48 5.02
N LEU A 269 -21.40 8.00 4.01
CA LEU A 269 -20.91 6.99 3.07
C LEU A 269 -19.78 7.52 2.20
N GLU A 270 -19.90 8.75 1.70
CA GLU A 270 -18.84 9.42 0.93
C GLU A 270 -17.59 9.68 1.79
N ALA A 271 -17.79 10.11 3.05
CA ALA A 271 -16.69 10.28 4.00
C ALA A 271 -15.94 8.97 4.27
N GLN A 272 -16.67 7.87 4.45
CA GLN A 272 -16.07 6.54 4.61
C GLN A 272 -15.32 6.08 3.35
N ALA A 273 -15.85 6.35 2.17
CA ALA A 273 -15.22 6.05 0.89
C ALA A 273 -13.91 6.84 0.73
N LEU A 274 -13.92 8.15 0.95
CA LEU A 274 -12.73 9.01 0.89
C LEU A 274 -11.64 8.61 1.89
N ALA A 275 -12.03 8.21 3.11
CA ALA A 275 -11.11 7.76 4.13
C ALA A 275 -10.66 6.30 3.95
N SER A 276 -11.19 5.58 2.97
CA SER A 276 -10.83 4.19 2.70
C SER A 276 -9.44 4.08 2.09
N SER A 277 -8.86 2.88 2.10
CA SER A 277 -7.58 2.63 1.44
C SER A 277 -7.62 2.77 -0.08
N ALA A 278 -8.80 2.75 -0.69
CA ALA A 278 -8.98 2.98 -2.12
C ALA A 278 -8.98 4.47 -2.46
N ALA A 279 -9.33 5.34 -1.48
CA ALA A 279 -9.35 6.80 -1.60
C ALA A 279 -9.90 7.28 -2.96
N PRO A 280 -11.14 6.92 -3.33
CA PRO A 280 -11.70 7.33 -4.61
C PRO A 280 -11.79 8.86 -4.69
N GLY A 281 -11.42 9.43 -5.83
CA GLY A 281 -11.35 10.88 -6.05
C GLY A 281 -12.64 11.52 -6.54
N GLU A 282 -13.82 10.93 -6.31
CA GLU A 282 -15.09 11.48 -6.80
C GLU A 282 -16.09 11.72 -5.67
N LEU A 283 -16.42 13.00 -5.46
CA LEU A 283 -17.58 13.45 -4.73
C LEU A 283 -18.39 14.43 -5.58
N ASN A 284 -19.72 14.26 -5.58
CA ASN A 284 -20.63 15.19 -6.19
C ASN A 284 -20.76 16.46 -5.34
N LEU A 285 -20.21 17.56 -5.84
CA LEU A 285 -20.45 18.90 -5.28
C LEU A 285 -21.86 19.36 -5.64
N LYS A 286 -22.74 19.46 -4.65
CA LYS A 286 -23.99 20.17 -4.79
C LYS A 286 -23.79 21.63 -4.37
N ASN A 287 -23.92 22.54 -5.34
CA ASN A 287 -24.15 23.99 -5.14
C ASN A 287 -23.02 24.77 -4.44
N MET A 288 -21.89 24.93 -5.09
CA MET A 288 -21.05 26.09 -4.84
C MET A 288 -21.09 27.04 -6.05
N THR A 289 -21.31 28.32 -5.80
CA THR A 289 -21.25 29.43 -6.77
C THR A 289 -19.86 29.73 -7.34
N LEU A 290 -18.87 29.00 -6.92
CA LEU A 290 -17.51 28.94 -7.44
C LEU A 290 -17.41 27.66 -8.27
N GLY A 291 -17.45 27.78 -9.57
CA GLY A 291 -17.44 26.72 -10.59
C GLY A 291 -17.22 25.29 -10.11
N SER A 292 -17.98 24.35 -10.64
CA SER A 292 -18.03 22.92 -10.27
C SER A 292 -16.63 22.31 -10.06
N TYR A 293 -16.37 21.93 -8.80
CA TYR A 293 -15.17 21.20 -8.40
C TYR A 293 -15.53 19.75 -8.06
N THR A 294 -14.63 18.82 -8.33
CA THR A 294 -14.69 17.44 -7.83
C THR A 294 -13.56 17.25 -6.81
N VAL A 295 -13.86 16.68 -5.65
CA VAL A 295 -12.88 16.42 -4.57
C VAL A 295 -12.20 15.09 -4.80
#